data_d5fe2d2b3787aacfab9c6983010ecc08
#
_entry.id   d5fe2d2b3787aacfab9c6983010ecc08
#
_cell.length_a   1.000
_cell.length_b   1.000
_cell.length_c   1.000
_cell.angle_alpha   90.00
_cell.angle_beta   90.00
_cell.angle_gamma   90.00
#
_symmetry.space_group_name_H-M   'P 1'
#
loop_
_entity.id
_entity.type
_entity.pdbx_description
1 polymer ?
#
loop_
_entity_poly.entity_id
_entity_poly.type
_entity_poly.pdbx_seq_one_letter_code
_entity_poly.pdbx_strand_id
1 'polypeptide(L)'
;MRLIFTFSIVLLFYSCGSKSNNYSKQKLPNIVIFVGDDMNWSDCEPYGSKVVKTPNIQRLANEGMSFDNMFTSTAMCAPTRQQLMTGLYPVRSGAYPNHSVVYDGVKSFAHHFGELGYEVALIGKQHYGPADSFPINYIGGVQHDTGFGGKDIDLSKIKPVVNGDKPFFLIIAQNQPHSPWNKGDSSKYKPETLEIPEYMVDSPITRKDLSNYYAEITYMDSLLGKTLDFINQANKTNNTISIFTSEQGYSFPFGKWTCYDLGLKTAFVAKWPGKIEPNTRNNATTQYVDIVPTLLDAIGEDPGKFNVGISDNSGNNSFDGKSFLNALKGETDKHRNFTFGVHTTRGIINGSESYPIRSVRSDRYKYIQNLSHEKLFYNVVTAKEDGRQGYILYESWLENAKNEEDLSWVKHYKKRPFEEFYDLENDPYEKNNLAQDPEYFQIKKDLEIQLKSWMQQQGDLGVETEMKAVTRQHRKGKWLSYKEKIKSKS
;
A
#
# COMPACT_ATOMS: atom_id res chain seq x y z
N MET A 1 -33.76 -61.74 73.65
CA MET A 1 -34.28 -61.16 72.42
C MET A 1 -33.28 -60.07 71.94
N ARG A 2 -32.39 -60.46 71.01
CA ARG A 2 -31.36 -59.54 70.47
C ARG A 2 -31.81 -59.12 69.08
N LEU A 3 -32.05 -57.81 68.89
CA LEU A 3 -32.30 -57.22 67.56
C LEU A 3 -30.96 -57.01 66.86
N ILE A 4 -30.83 -57.59 65.67
CA ILE A 4 -29.73 -57.31 64.73
C ILE A 4 -30.18 -56.24 63.75
N PHE A 5 -29.51 -55.03 63.77
CA PHE A 5 -29.68 -54.01 62.82
C PHE A 5 -28.69 -54.28 61.68
N THR A 6 -29.21 -54.55 60.49
CA THR A 6 -28.44 -54.62 59.22
C THR A 6 -28.34 -53.24 58.61
N PHE A 7 -27.13 -52.70 58.53
CA PHE A 7 -26.84 -51.42 57.83
C PHE A 7 -26.54 -51.78 56.36
N SER A 8 -27.43 -51.35 55.46
CA SER A 8 -27.19 -51.42 54.01
C SER A 8 -26.42 -50.17 53.58
N ILE A 9 -25.18 -50.34 53.12
CA ILE A 9 -24.36 -49.25 52.51
C ILE A 9 -24.74 -49.17 51.03
N VAL A 10 -25.34 -48.07 50.64
CA VAL A 10 -25.61 -47.69 49.24
C VAL A 10 -24.38 -46.96 48.72
N LEU A 11 -23.61 -47.61 47.85
CA LEU A 11 -22.50 -47.05 47.10
C LEU A 11 -23.06 -46.26 45.90
N LEU A 12 -23.07 -44.93 46.01
CA LEU A 12 -23.31 -44.03 44.90
C LEU A 12 -22.05 -43.93 44.02
N PHE A 13 -22.07 -44.61 42.87
CA PHE A 13 -21.07 -44.37 41.82
C PHE A 13 -21.30 -43.03 41.17
N TYR A 14 -20.49 -42.02 41.53
CA TYR A 14 -20.37 -40.79 40.76
C TYR A 14 -19.60 -41.10 39.47
N SER A 15 -20.33 -41.23 38.35
CA SER A 15 -19.74 -41.29 37.02
C SER A 15 -19.28 -39.88 36.66
N CYS A 16 -17.98 -39.60 36.80
CA CYS A 16 -17.35 -38.43 36.18
C CYS A 16 -17.36 -38.59 34.66
N GLY A 17 -18.44 -38.13 34.02
CA GLY A 17 -18.46 -37.93 32.59
C GLY A 17 -17.48 -36.80 32.24
N SER A 18 -16.28 -37.16 31.75
CA SER A 18 -15.40 -36.22 31.10
C SER A 18 -16.14 -35.66 29.87
N LYS A 19 -16.67 -34.44 30.00
CA LYS A 19 -17.07 -33.66 28.82
C LYS A 19 -15.79 -33.44 28.02
N SER A 20 -15.57 -34.22 26.98
CA SER A 20 -14.65 -33.86 25.91
C SER A 20 -15.17 -32.56 25.33
N ASN A 21 -14.53 -31.46 25.68
CA ASN A 21 -14.71 -30.19 24.96
C ASN A 21 -14.19 -30.47 23.55
N ASN A 22 -15.07 -30.92 22.67
CA ASN A 22 -14.89 -30.84 21.25
C ASN A 22 -14.98 -29.33 20.87
N TYR A 23 -13.93 -28.56 21.22
CA TYR A 23 -13.64 -27.35 20.46
C TYR A 23 -13.37 -27.82 19.03
N SER A 24 -14.36 -27.75 18.16
CA SER A 24 -14.11 -27.82 16.73
C SER A 24 -13.02 -26.76 16.45
N LYS A 25 -11.82 -27.20 16.07
CA LYS A 25 -10.76 -26.27 15.67
C LYS A 25 -11.37 -25.34 14.66
N GLN A 26 -11.57 -24.06 15.03
CA GLN A 26 -12.19 -23.08 14.14
C GLN A 26 -11.36 -23.12 12.85
N LYS A 27 -12.01 -23.36 11.73
CA LYS A 27 -11.32 -23.46 10.43
C LYS A 27 -10.67 -22.11 10.14
N LEU A 28 -9.35 -22.09 9.99
CA LEU A 28 -8.61 -20.89 9.65
C LEU A 28 -9.21 -20.23 8.39
N PRO A 29 -9.43 -18.90 8.36
CA PRO A 29 -9.94 -18.22 7.20
C PRO A 29 -8.89 -18.22 6.08
N ASN A 30 -9.32 -18.29 4.84
CA ASN A 30 -8.48 -17.95 3.70
C ASN A 30 -8.29 -16.43 3.65
N ILE A 31 -7.22 -16.00 3.03
CA ILE A 31 -6.89 -14.57 2.85
C ILE A 31 -6.61 -14.34 1.38
N VAL A 32 -7.25 -13.34 0.79
CA VAL A 32 -6.93 -12.85 -0.54
C VAL A 32 -6.73 -11.35 -0.51
N ILE A 33 -5.63 -10.87 -1.06
CA ILE A 33 -5.35 -9.45 -1.25
C ILE A 33 -5.22 -9.18 -2.75
N PHE A 34 -6.10 -8.36 -3.29
CA PHE A 34 -6.04 -7.87 -4.65
C PHE A 34 -5.39 -6.48 -4.63
N VAL A 35 -4.26 -6.33 -5.30
CA VAL A 35 -3.45 -5.10 -5.31
C VAL A 35 -3.47 -4.49 -6.70
N GLY A 36 -4.04 -3.29 -6.84
CA GLY A 36 -3.91 -2.45 -8.04
C GLY A 36 -2.58 -1.72 -8.06
N ASP A 37 -2.07 -1.39 -9.24
CA ASP A 37 -0.76 -0.78 -9.48
C ASP A 37 -0.91 0.67 -9.95
N ASP A 38 -0.45 1.67 -9.18
CA ASP A 38 -0.54 3.10 -9.52
C ASP A 38 -1.98 3.65 -9.63
N MET A 39 -2.85 3.32 -8.69
CA MET A 39 -4.23 3.83 -8.66
C MET A 39 -4.43 4.83 -7.53
N ASN A 40 -4.89 6.04 -7.85
CA ASN A 40 -5.28 7.00 -6.82
C ASN A 40 -6.51 6.48 -6.03
N TRP A 41 -6.50 6.70 -4.73
CA TRP A 41 -7.52 6.23 -3.80
C TRP A 41 -8.94 6.70 -4.15
N SER A 42 -9.07 7.94 -4.67
CA SER A 42 -10.37 8.53 -5.00
C SER A 42 -10.95 8.08 -6.35
N ASP A 43 -10.18 7.35 -7.17
CA ASP A 43 -10.58 6.98 -8.52
C ASP A 43 -11.40 5.67 -8.58
N CYS A 44 -12.21 5.43 -7.55
CA CYS A 44 -13.18 4.33 -7.52
C CYS A 44 -14.48 4.71 -6.78
N GLU A 45 -15.57 4.01 -7.10
CA GLU A 45 -16.90 4.33 -6.61
C GLU A 45 -17.04 4.37 -5.09
N PRO A 46 -16.45 3.46 -4.28
CA PRO A 46 -16.55 3.53 -2.83
C PRO A 46 -15.94 4.80 -2.22
N TYR A 47 -15.05 5.47 -2.92
CA TYR A 47 -14.41 6.72 -2.48
C TYR A 47 -14.94 7.95 -3.22
N GLY A 48 -16.11 7.84 -3.85
CA GLY A 48 -16.87 8.97 -4.37
C GLY A 48 -16.66 9.27 -5.85
N SER A 49 -15.88 8.48 -6.58
CA SER A 49 -15.77 8.66 -8.04
C SER A 49 -17.12 8.49 -8.71
N LYS A 50 -17.57 9.54 -9.39
CA LYS A 50 -18.80 9.50 -10.23
C LYS A 50 -18.50 9.13 -11.67
N VAL A 51 -17.24 9.32 -12.08
CA VAL A 51 -16.78 9.11 -13.45
C VAL A 51 -16.32 7.67 -13.65
N VAL A 52 -15.36 7.21 -12.87
CA VAL A 52 -14.75 5.89 -13.01
C VAL A 52 -15.70 4.81 -12.51
N LYS A 53 -15.96 3.79 -13.34
CA LYS A 53 -16.86 2.70 -12.99
C LYS A 53 -16.11 1.50 -12.45
N THR A 54 -16.37 1.19 -11.18
CA THR A 54 -15.71 0.11 -10.42
C THR A 54 -16.73 -0.74 -9.64
N PRO A 55 -17.71 -1.37 -10.36
CA PRO A 55 -18.82 -2.06 -9.71
C PRO A 55 -18.40 -3.23 -8.83
N ASN A 56 -17.23 -3.85 -9.05
CA ASN A 56 -16.75 -4.95 -8.24
C ASN A 56 -16.07 -4.48 -6.95
N ILE A 57 -15.32 -3.36 -6.99
CA ILE A 57 -14.82 -2.69 -5.78
C ILE A 57 -16.01 -2.18 -4.95
N GLN A 58 -17.02 -1.60 -5.61
CA GLN A 58 -18.25 -1.17 -4.93
C GLN A 58 -19.01 -2.36 -4.31
N ARG A 59 -19.11 -3.49 -5.03
CA ARG A 59 -19.70 -4.72 -4.47
C ARG A 59 -18.95 -5.18 -3.23
N LEU A 60 -17.60 -5.20 -3.28
CA LEU A 60 -16.78 -5.58 -2.13
C LEU A 60 -17.02 -4.64 -0.94
N ALA A 61 -17.12 -3.33 -1.17
CA ALA A 61 -17.43 -2.32 -0.15
C ALA A 61 -18.84 -2.50 0.43
N ASN A 62 -19.85 -2.76 -0.39
CA ASN A 62 -21.21 -3.02 0.04
C ASN A 62 -21.32 -4.30 0.90
N GLU A 63 -20.44 -5.27 0.67
CA GLU A 63 -20.39 -6.54 1.40
C GLU A 63 -19.35 -6.52 2.55
N GLY A 64 -18.69 -5.40 2.77
CA GLY A 64 -17.63 -5.24 3.75
C GLY A 64 -17.48 -3.80 4.27
N MET A 65 -16.24 -3.38 4.51
CA MET A 65 -15.90 -2.08 5.07
C MET A 65 -14.85 -1.37 4.20
N SER A 66 -15.03 -0.05 4.00
CA SER A 66 -14.03 0.84 3.39
C SER A 66 -13.29 1.62 4.46
N PHE A 67 -11.96 1.73 4.36
CA PHE A 67 -11.13 2.57 5.23
C PHE A 67 -10.83 3.90 4.55
N ASP A 68 -11.16 5.01 5.21
CA ASP A 68 -10.94 6.34 4.65
C ASP A 68 -9.49 6.81 4.75
N ASN A 69 -8.71 6.26 5.68
CA ASN A 69 -7.35 6.69 6.00
C ASN A 69 -6.36 5.53 6.05
N MET A 70 -6.21 4.83 4.90
CA MET A 70 -5.13 3.87 4.70
C MET A 70 -3.99 4.53 3.91
N PHE A 71 -2.74 4.32 4.36
CA PHE A 71 -1.55 4.90 3.74
C PHE A 71 -0.47 3.85 3.50
N THR A 72 0.25 3.99 2.38
CA THR A 72 1.60 3.43 2.27
C THR A 72 2.61 4.39 2.91
N SER A 73 3.84 3.95 3.18
CA SER A 73 4.91 4.87 3.60
C SER A 73 5.79 5.33 2.44
N THR A 74 5.55 4.85 1.26
CA THR A 74 6.35 5.22 0.09
C THR A 74 5.54 5.06 -1.19
N ALA A 75 5.61 6.04 -2.07
CA ALA A 75 4.91 6.00 -3.36
C ALA A 75 5.81 5.41 -4.46
N MET A 76 6.31 4.19 -4.24
CA MET A 76 7.17 3.45 -5.16
C MET A 76 6.89 1.95 -5.09
N CYS A 77 6.73 1.30 -6.23
CA CYS A 77 6.23 -0.07 -6.36
C CYS A 77 7.00 -1.11 -5.51
N ALA A 78 8.32 -1.27 -5.71
CA ALA A 78 9.08 -2.30 -4.99
C ALA A 78 9.10 -2.06 -3.47
N PRO A 79 9.36 -0.85 -2.97
CA PRO A 79 9.32 -0.58 -1.53
C PRO A 79 7.93 -0.82 -0.93
N THR A 80 6.86 -0.32 -1.57
CA THR A 80 5.48 -0.50 -1.07
C THR A 80 5.08 -1.97 -0.99
N ARG A 81 5.36 -2.76 -2.03
CA ARG A 81 5.03 -4.20 -2.04
C ARG A 81 5.77 -4.94 -0.93
N GLN A 82 7.04 -4.64 -0.71
CA GLN A 82 7.83 -5.27 0.34
C GLN A 82 7.38 -4.80 1.74
N GLN A 83 6.97 -3.54 1.89
CA GLN A 83 6.34 -3.04 3.12
C GLN A 83 5.04 -3.82 3.44
N LEU A 84 4.15 -3.95 2.46
CA LEU A 84 2.90 -4.72 2.58
C LEU A 84 3.15 -6.16 3.01
N MET A 85 4.23 -6.79 2.49
CA MET A 85 4.53 -8.20 2.71
C MET A 85 5.33 -8.47 3.99
N THR A 86 6.05 -7.48 4.52
CA THR A 86 6.93 -7.67 5.70
C THR A 86 6.39 -7.05 6.98
N GLY A 87 5.47 -6.08 6.89
CA GLY A 87 5.04 -5.28 8.04
C GLY A 87 6.15 -4.37 8.60
N LEU A 88 7.16 -4.03 7.76
CA LEU A 88 8.31 -3.20 8.10
C LEU A 88 8.36 -1.94 7.25
N TYR A 89 8.83 -0.85 7.84
CA TYR A 89 9.14 0.35 7.07
C TYR A 89 10.32 0.13 6.12
N PRO A 90 10.34 0.82 4.96
CA PRO A 90 11.33 0.55 3.90
C PRO A 90 12.78 0.72 4.32
N VAL A 91 13.11 1.71 5.17
CA VAL A 91 14.50 1.94 5.59
C VAL A 91 15.00 0.80 6.48
N ARG A 92 14.21 0.39 7.48
CA ARG A 92 14.55 -0.74 8.35
C ARG A 92 14.69 -2.04 7.57
N SER A 93 13.76 -2.31 6.65
CA SER A 93 13.81 -3.52 5.84
C SER A 93 14.93 -3.51 4.79
N GLY A 94 15.47 -2.33 4.45
CA GLY A 94 16.45 -2.14 3.37
C GLY A 94 15.84 -1.93 1.98
N ALA A 95 14.54 -2.07 1.84
CA ALA A 95 13.83 -1.93 0.56
C ALA A 95 13.31 -0.51 0.33
N TYR A 96 14.12 0.53 0.61
CA TYR A 96 13.69 1.92 0.49
C TYR A 96 13.89 2.56 -0.91
N PRO A 97 14.88 2.19 -1.76
CA PRO A 97 14.90 2.67 -3.14
C PRO A 97 14.03 1.80 -4.05
N ASN A 98 13.55 2.35 -5.15
CA ASN A 98 12.84 1.54 -6.12
C ASN A 98 13.74 0.44 -6.72
N HIS A 99 13.17 -0.71 -7.10
CA HIS A 99 13.89 -1.88 -7.60
C HIS A 99 14.93 -2.47 -6.61
N SER A 100 14.74 -2.23 -5.32
CA SER A 100 15.55 -2.82 -4.26
C SER A 100 14.94 -4.09 -3.71
N VAL A 101 15.71 -4.76 -2.85
CA VAL A 101 15.29 -5.94 -2.09
C VAL A 101 15.53 -5.70 -0.61
N VAL A 102 14.82 -6.41 0.25
CA VAL A 102 15.04 -6.36 1.71
C VAL A 102 16.44 -6.86 2.07
N TYR A 103 16.87 -6.61 3.31
CA TYR A 103 18.12 -7.22 3.82
C TYR A 103 17.95 -8.73 3.95
N ASP A 104 19.08 -9.46 3.81
CA ASP A 104 19.11 -10.88 4.04
C ASP A 104 18.66 -11.21 5.47
N GLY A 105 17.86 -12.27 5.60
CA GLY A 105 17.29 -12.70 6.89
C GLY A 105 15.96 -12.04 7.25
N VAL A 106 15.52 -10.98 6.56
CA VAL A 106 14.18 -10.41 6.75
C VAL A 106 13.12 -11.46 6.41
N LYS A 107 12.16 -11.64 7.32
CA LYS A 107 11.03 -12.55 7.14
C LYS A 107 9.79 -11.81 6.68
N SER A 108 9.13 -12.33 5.67
CA SER A 108 7.85 -11.82 5.16
C SER A 108 6.67 -12.62 5.73
N PHE A 109 5.45 -12.16 5.45
CA PHE A 109 4.21 -12.89 5.73
C PHE A 109 4.27 -14.36 5.28
N ALA A 110 5.03 -14.67 4.21
CA ALA A 110 5.12 -16.02 3.68
C ALA A 110 5.79 -16.99 4.65
N HIS A 111 6.77 -16.55 5.44
CA HIS A 111 7.32 -17.34 6.52
C HIS A 111 6.27 -17.58 7.60
N HIS A 112 5.66 -16.52 8.10
CA HIS A 112 4.76 -16.57 9.24
C HIS A 112 3.52 -17.40 8.95
N PHE A 113 2.84 -17.15 7.83
CA PHE A 113 1.65 -17.90 7.44
C PHE A 113 1.99 -19.31 6.95
N GLY A 114 3.15 -19.51 6.30
CA GLY A 114 3.62 -20.84 5.90
C GLY A 114 3.85 -21.76 7.10
N GLU A 115 4.49 -21.27 8.18
CA GLU A 115 4.68 -21.98 9.44
C GLU A 115 3.35 -22.32 10.13
N LEU A 116 2.30 -21.54 9.91
CA LEU A 116 0.93 -21.78 10.39
C LEU A 116 0.10 -22.68 9.47
N GLY A 117 0.71 -23.24 8.42
CA GLY A 117 0.08 -24.24 7.54
C GLY A 117 -0.69 -23.69 6.35
N TYR A 118 -0.57 -22.38 6.07
CA TYR A 118 -1.16 -21.78 4.87
C TYR A 118 -0.41 -22.16 3.60
N GLU A 119 -1.14 -22.33 2.50
CA GLU A 119 -0.57 -22.24 1.17
C GLU A 119 -0.40 -20.76 0.83
N VAL A 120 0.85 -20.30 0.76
CA VAL A 120 1.15 -18.89 0.45
C VAL A 120 1.50 -18.76 -1.03
N ALA A 121 0.69 -18.00 -1.78
CA ALA A 121 0.84 -17.88 -3.22
C ALA A 121 0.70 -16.43 -3.70
N LEU A 122 1.32 -16.13 -4.84
CA LEU A 122 1.21 -14.86 -5.54
C LEU A 122 1.11 -15.08 -7.05
N ILE A 123 0.21 -14.33 -7.69
CA ILE A 123 0.14 -14.22 -9.14
C ILE A 123 0.30 -12.76 -9.55
N GLY A 124 1.04 -12.51 -10.64
CA GLY A 124 1.22 -11.18 -11.22
C GLY A 124 2.57 -10.54 -10.93
N LYS A 125 2.59 -9.26 -10.60
CA LYS A 125 3.81 -8.47 -10.41
C LYS A 125 4.51 -8.85 -9.10
N GLN A 126 5.73 -9.43 -9.19
CA GLN A 126 6.53 -9.79 -8.03
C GLN A 126 7.13 -8.56 -7.34
N HIS A 127 8.12 -7.95 -7.92
CA HIS A 127 8.82 -6.73 -7.48
C HIS A 127 9.28 -6.75 -6.02
N TYR A 128 9.76 -7.91 -5.55
CA TYR A 128 10.30 -8.16 -4.20
C TYR A 128 11.51 -9.12 -4.27
N GLY A 129 12.25 -9.23 -3.19
CA GLY A 129 13.38 -10.15 -3.04
C GLY A 129 14.19 -9.85 -1.76
N PRO A 130 15.21 -10.67 -1.44
CA PRO A 130 15.61 -11.91 -2.14
C PRO A 130 14.59 -13.05 -1.96
N ALA A 131 14.75 -14.15 -2.72
CA ALA A 131 13.81 -15.26 -2.70
C ALA A 131 13.65 -15.88 -1.29
N ASP A 132 14.73 -16.01 -0.55
CA ASP A 132 14.73 -16.58 0.81
C ASP A 132 13.90 -15.75 1.81
N SER A 133 13.77 -14.44 1.58
CA SER A 133 12.90 -13.58 2.40
C SER A 133 11.42 -13.69 2.02
N PHE A 134 11.11 -14.29 0.86
CA PHE A 134 9.76 -14.42 0.33
C PHE A 134 9.52 -15.83 -0.22
N PRO A 135 9.41 -16.86 0.64
CA PRO A 135 9.12 -18.24 0.21
C PRO A 135 7.68 -18.39 -0.25
N ILE A 136 7.35 -17.74 -1.36
CA ILE A 136 6.02 -17.64 -1.95
C ILE A 136 5.94 -18.60 -3.14
N ASN A 137 4.86 -19.40 -3.24
CA ASN A 137 4.52 -20.11 -4.45
C ASN A 137 4.12 -19.09 -5.53
N TYR A 138 5.07 -18.76 -6.43
CA TYR A 138 4.79 -17.86 -7.54
C TYR A 138 4.09 -18.61 -8.67
N ILE A 139 2.80 -18.34 -8.83
CA ILE A 139 1.94 -19.03 -9.80
C ILE A 139 2.24 -18.59 -11.25
N GLY A 140 2.70 -17.34 -11.43
CA GLY A 140 3.01 -16.77 -12.73
C GLY A 140 2.51 -15.34 -12.90
N GLY A 141 2.61 -14.82 -14.12
CA GLY A 141 2.28 -13.43 -14.45
C GLY A 141 3.52 -12.68 -14.96
N VAL A 142 3.56 -11.37 -14.82
CA VAL A 142 4.69 -10.55 -15.26
C VAL A 142 5.67 -10.38 -14.10
N GLN A 143 6.87 -10.90 -14.25
CA GLN A 143 7.90 -10.88 -13.21
C GLN A 143 8.36 -9.47 -12.85
N HIS A 144 8.28 -8.52 -13.76
CA HIS A 144 8.81 -7.19 -13.56
C HIS A 144 8.13 -6.20 -14.49
N ASP A 145 8.20 -4.95 -14.08
CA ASP A 145 7.98 -3.77 -14.90
C ASP A 145 9.01 -3.71 -16.05
N THR A 146 8.79 -4.50 -17.08
CA THR A 146 9.71 -4.64 -18.22
C THR A 146 9.49 -3.57 -19.28
N GLY A 147 8.81 -2.45 -18.94
CA GLY A 147 8.37 -1.44 -19.89
C GLY A 147 7.14 -1.89 -20.69
N PHE A 148 6.56 -3.02 -20.36
CA PHE A 148 5.34 -3.57 -20.94
C PHE A 148 4.21 -3.53 -19.88
N GLY A 149 4.01 -2.40 -19.23
CA GLY A 149 2.82 -2.21 -18.41
C GLY A 149 1.59 -2.71 -19.16
N GLY A 150 0.60 -3.18 -18.48
CA GLY A 150 -0.64 -3.65 -19.08
C GLY A 150 -0.64 -5.09 -19.60
N LYS A 151 0.35 -5.93 -19.29
CA LYS A 151 0.24 -7.37 -19.55
C LYS A 151 -0.79 -8.01 -18.64
N ASP A 152 -1.67 -8.82 -19.24
CA ASP A 152 -2.70 -9.52 -18.51
C ASP A 152 -2.14 -10.69 -17.71
N ILE A 153 -2.79 -10.94 -16.58
CA ILE A 153 -2.57 -12.10 -15.74
C ILE A 153 -3.63 -13.14 -16.09
N ASP A 154 -3.20 -14.37 -16.38
CA ASP A 154 -4.14 -15.49 -16.52
C ASP A 154 -4.65 -15.91 -15.12
N LEU A 155 -5.73 -15.27 -14.69
CA LEU A 155 -6.33 -15.53 -13.37
C LEU A 155 -6.84 -16.97 -13.21
N SER A 156 -7.03 -17.76 -14.29
CA SER A 156 -7.43 -19.16 -14.15
C SER A 156 -6.41 -20.00 -13.38
N LYS A 157 -5.15 -19.57 -13.35
CA LYS A 157 -4.07 -20.22 -12.65
C LYS A 157 -4.19 -20.18 -11.11
N ILE A 158 -5.07 -19.36 -10.54
CA ILE A 158 -5.32 -19.41 -9.08
C ILE A 158 -6.22 -20.57 -8.67
N LYS A 159 -6.95 -21.20 -9.60
CA LYS A 159 -7.90 -22.25 -9.29
C LYS A 159 -7.32 -23.42 -8.47
N PRO A 160 -6.12 -23.94 -8.75
CA PRO A 160 -5.53 -25.00 -7.92
C PRO A 160 -5.38 -24.59 -6.44
N VAL A 161 -4.93 -23.36 -6.17
CA VAL A 161 -4.78 -22.81 -4.81
C VAL A 161 -6.15 -22.66 -4.15
N VAL A 162 -7.10 -22.01 -4.85
CA VAL A 162 -8.44 -21.72 -4.31
C VAL A 162 -9.25 -22.98 -4.05
N ASN A 163 -9.12 -24.02 -4.90
CA ASN A 163 -9.82 -25.31 -4.75
C ASN A 163 -9.11 -26.28 -3.80
N GLY A 164 -7.89 -25.97 -3.34
CA GLY A 164 -7.13 -26.81 -2.43
C GLY A 164 -7.77 -26.94 -1.05
N ASP A 165 -7.30 -27.92 -0.27
CA ASP A 165 -7.82 -28.22 1.07
C ASP A 165 -7.19 -27.37 2.17
N LYS A 166 -5.97 -26.85 1.94
CA LYS A 166 -5.28 -25.98 2.88
C LYS A 166 -5.91 -24.58 2.92
N PRO A 167 -5.86 -23.88 4.05
CA PRO A 167 -6.11 -22.44 4.04
C PRO A 167 -5.07 -21.78 3.15
N PHE A 168 -5.47 -20.77 2.38
CA PHE A 168 -4.55 -20.06 1.49
C PHE A 168 -4.40 -18.59 1.88
N PHE A 169 -3.19 -18.06 1.67
CA PHE A 169 -2.91 -16.64 1.59
C PHE A 169 -2.49 -16.33 0.16
N LEU A 170 -3.37 -15.68 -0.60
CA LEU A 170 -3.19 -15.42 -2.02
C LEU A 170 -3.10 -13.92 -2.30
N ILE A 171 -2.02 -13.49 -2.96
CA ILE A 171 -1.90 -12.11 -3.46
C ILE A 171 -2.13 -12.12 -4.98
N ILE A 172 -3.08 -11.30 -5.42
CA ILE A 172 -3.32 -10.99 -6.83
C ILE A 172 -2.70 -9.62 -7.11
N ALA A 173 -1.49 -9.61 -7.62
CA ALA A 173 -0.70 -8.40 -7.84
C ALA A 173 -0.86 -7.92 -9.28
N GLN A 174 -1.86 -7.06 -9.53
CA GLN A 174 -2.14 -6.55 -10.87
C GLN A 174 -1.06 -5.60 -11.38
N ASN A 175 -1.00 -5.42 -12.70
CA ASN A 175 -0.20 -4.40 -13.37
C ASN A 175 -1.02 -3.14 -13.69
N GLN A 176 -2.36 -3.26 -13.73
CA GLN A 176 -3.26 -2.14 -14.00
C GLN A 176 -3.57 -1.37 -12.70
N PRO A 177 -3.73 -0.05 -12.79
CA PRO A 177 -3.61 0.83 -13.96
C PRO A 177 -2.22 1.46 -14.18
N HIS A 178 -1.12 0.73 -14.00
CA HIS A 178 0.23 1.24 -14.31
C HIS A 178 0.40 1.53 -15.81
N SER A 179 1.01 2.67 -16.14
CA SER A 179 1.30 3.04 -17.54
C SER A 179 2.20 2.00 -18.26
N PRO A 180 2.10 1.83 -19.60
CA PRO A 180 1.22 2.54 -20.53
C PRO A 180 -0.23 2.08 -20.42
N TRP A 181 -1.15 3.03 -20.48
CA TRP A 181 -2.59 2.78 -20.38
C TRP A 181 -3.13 2.32 -21.73
N ASN A 182 -3.25 1.01 -21.92
CA ASN A 182 -3.62 0.37 -23.18
C ASN A 182 -4.65 -0.75 -23.05
N LYS A 183 -5.28 -0.88 -21.86
CA LYS A 183 -6.35 -1.82 -21.56
C LYS A 183 -7.65 -1.10 -21.27
N GLY A 184 -8.73 -1.87 -21.33
CA GLY A 184 -10.07 -1.32 -21.14
C GLY A 184 -10.57 -0.58 -22.39
N ASP A 185 -11.73 0.05 -22.23
CA ASP A 185 -12.44 0.75 -23.31
C ASP A 185 -12.47 2.25 -23.01
N SER A 186 -11.48 2.99 -23.52
CA SER A 186 -11.38 4.45 -23.33
C SER A 186 -12.50 5.24 -24.01
N SER A 187 -13.24 4.65 -24.95
CA SER A 187 -14.39 5.31 -25.58
C SER A 187 -15.52 5.63 -24.60
N LYS A 188 -15.53 4.95 -23.44
CA LYS A 188 -16.46 5.23 -22.33
C LYS A 188 -16.08 6.48 -21.52
N TYR A 189 -14.88 6.97 -21.68
CA TYR A 189 -14.29 8.11 -20.95
C TYR A 189 -13.86 9.18 -21.95
N LYS A 190 -14.81 9.79 -22.66
CA LYS A 190 -14.52 10.75 -23.73
C LYS A 190 -13.76 11.97 -23.19
N PRO A 191 -12.53 12.25 -23.69
CA PRO A 191 -11.69 13.31 -23.16
C PRO A 191 -12.38 14.67 -23.08
N GLU A 192 -13.21 15.02 -24.06
CA GLU A 192 -13.92 16.29 -24.16
C GLU A 192 -15.00 16.50 -23.09
N THR A 193 -15.49 15.41 -22.47
CA THR A 193 -16.54 15.46 -21.45
C THR A 193 -16.05 15.15 -20.04
N LEU A 194 -14.76 14.85 -19.88
CA LEU A 194 -14.21 14.57 -18.56
C LEU A 194 -14.21 15.80 -17.68
N GLU A 195 -14.69 15.68 -16.46
CA GLU A 195 -14.44 16.61 -15.39
C GLU A 195 -13.01 16.37 -14.87
N ILE A 196 -12.16 17.42 -14.97
CA ILE A 196 -10.77 17.33 -14.55
C ILE A 196 -10.69 17.62 -13.06
N PRO A 197 -10.09 16.72 -12.25
CA PRO A 197 -9.90 16.95 -10.84
C PRO A 197 -9.15 18.25 -10.54
N GLU A 198 -9.52 18.96 -9.49
CA GLU A 198 -8.94 20.25 -9.10
C GLU A 198 -7.44 20.19 -8.75
N TYR A 199 -6.92 19.00 -8.49
CA TYR A 199 -5.50 18.73 -8.30
C TYR A 199 -4.77 18.37 -9.60
N MET A 200 -5.35 18.72 -10.75
CA MET A 200 -4.74 18.54 -12.07
C MET A 200 -4.91 19.80 -12.92
N VAL A 201 -3.99 20.01 -13.82
CA VAL A 201 -4.14 21.05 -14.84
C VAL A 201 -4.91 20.50 -16.03
N ASP A 202 -5.96 21.21 -16.42
CA ASP A 202 -6.76 20.86 -17.59
C ASP A 202 -6.00 21.16 -18.88
N SER A 203 -5.60 20.12 -19.59
CA SER A 203 -4.95 20.21 -20.89
C SER A 203 -5.43 19.05 -21.79
N PRO A 204 -5.27 19.16 -23.12
CA PRO A 204 -5.61 18.07 -24.03
C PRO A 204 -4.90 16.75 -23.69
N ILE A 205 -3.67 16.83 -23.17
CA ILE A 205 -2.87 15.66 -22.76
C ILE A 205 -3.42 15.06 -21.47
N THR A 206 -3.72 15.89 -20.46
CA THR A 206 -4.35 15.45 -19.22
C THR A 206 -5.66 14.71 -19.52
N ARG A 207 -6.53 15.27 -20.35
CA ARG A 207 -7.82 14.66 -20.71
C ARG A 207 -7.67 13.32 -21.41
N LYS A 208 -6.73 13.22 -22.35
CA LYS A 208 -6.41 11.98 -23.07
C LYS A 208 -5.87 10.90 -22.11
N ASP A 209 -4.93 11.28 -21.26
CA ASP A 209 -4.28 10.35 -20.34
C ASP A 209 -5.23 9.86 -19.25
N LEU A 210 -6.10 10.75 -18.72
CA LEU A 210 -7.15 10.37 -17.79
C LEU A 210 -8.16 9.41 -18.42
N SER A 211 -8.57 9.64 -19.68
CA SER A 211 -9.47 8.75 -20.41
C SER A 211 -8.93 7.32 -20.44
N ASN A 212 -7.66 7.15 -20.79
CA ASN A 212 -7.01 5.85 -20.86
C ASN A 212 -6.81 5.24 -19.47
N TYR A 213 -6.39 6.03 -18.49
CA TYR A 213 -6.18 5.61 -17.11
C TYR A 213 -7.50 5.13 -16.46
N TYR A 214 -8.61 5.83 -16.65
CA TYR A 214 -9.92 5.44 -16.14
C TYR A 214 -10.44 4.15 -16.79
N ALA A 215 -10.16 3.95 -18.07
CA ALA A 215 -10.47 2.69 -18.75
C ALA A 215 -9.69 1.51 -18.17
N GLU A 216 -8.40 1.71 -17.83
CA GLU A 216 -7.57 0.69 -17.16
C GLU A 216 -8.10 0.35 -15.76
N ILE A 217 -8.56 1.34 -14.97
CA ILE A 217 -9.16 1.08 -13.66
C ILE A 217 -10.42 0.22 -13.80
N THR A 218 -11.31 0.57 -14.73
CA THR A 218 -12.52 -0.24 -15.00
C THR A 218 -12.16 -1.66 -15.46
N TYR A 219 -11.11 -1.80 -16.25
CA TYR A 219 -10.61 -3.11 -16.66
C TYR A 219 -10.08 -3.91 -15.46
N MET A 220 -9.24 -3.30 -14.60
CA MET A 220 -8.75 -3.90 -13.36
C MET A 220 -9.89 -4.32 -12.43
N ASP A 221 -10.93 -3.50 -12.28
CA ASP A 221 -12.12 -3.83 -11.50
C ASP A 221 -12.79 -5.11 -12.00
N SER A 222 -12.84 -5.32 -13.31
CA SER A 222 -13.37 -6.56 -13.88
C SER A 222 -12.56 -7.81 -13.51
N LEU A 223 -11.24 -7.64 -13.32
CA LEU A 223 -10.36 -8.73 -12.89
C LEU A 223 -10.52 -9.04 -11.39
N LEU A 224 -10.81 -8.03 -10.56
CA LEU A 224 -11.23 -8.25 -9.17
C LEU A 224 -12.54 -9.06 -9.15
N GLY A 225 -13.54 -8.70 -9.96
CA GLY A 225 -14.78 -9.45 -10.08
C GLY A 225 -14.54 -10.92 -10.39
N LYS A 226 -13.72 -11.23 -11.40
CA LYS A 226 -13.36 -12.61 -11.75
C LYS A 226 -12.67 -13.35 -10.61
N THR A 227 -11.81 -12.66 -9.84
CA THR A 227 -11.13 -13.25 -8.68
C THR A 227 -12.15 -13.67 -7.61
N LEU A 228 -13.07 -12.76 -7.26
CA LEU A 228 -14.12 -13.04 -6.28
C LEU A 228 -15.05 -14.18 -6.75
N ASP A 229 -15.32 -14.26 -8.06
CA ASP A 229 -16.14 -15.32 -8.64
C ASP A 229 -15.45 -16.70 -8.55
N PHE A 230 -14.13 -16.80 -8.74
CA PHE A 230 -13.39 -18.06 -8.52
C PHE A 230 -13.46 -18.52 -7.07
N ILE A 231 -13.34 -17.58 -6.10
CA ILE A 231 -13.47 -17.90 -4.67
C ILE A 231 -14.89 -18.38 -4.34
N ASN A 232 -15.90 -17.76 -4.96
CA ASN A 232 -17.30 -18.15 -4.78
C ASN A 232 -17.59 -19.53 -5.37
N GLN A 233 -17.13 -19.81 -6.60
CA GLN A 233 -17.27 -21.11 -7.26
C GLN A 233 -16.63 -22.24 -6.48
N ALA A 234 -15.54 -21.94 -5.73
CA ALA A 234 -14.89 -22.89 -4.82
C ALA A 234 -15.62 -23.05 -3.46
N ASN A 235 -16.76 -22.38 -3.24
CA ASN A 235 -17.49 -22.35 -1.96
C ASN A 235 -16.64 -21.86 -0.78
N LYS A 236 -15.68 -20.95 -1.02
CA LYS A 236 -14.76 -20.43 0.01
C LYS A 236 -15.13 -19.03 0.54
N THR A 237 -16.09 -18.32 -0.10
CA THR A 237 -16.43 -16.92 0.20
C THR A 237 -16.70 -16.68 1.68
N ASN A 238 -17.47 -17.55 2.34
CA ASN A 238 -17.87 -17.37 3.75
C ASN A 238 -16.71 -17.56 4.74
N ASN A 239 -15.60 -18.15 4.31
CA ASN A 239 -14.41 -18.36 5.13
C ASN A 239 -13.18 -17.68 4.52
N THR A 240 -13.36 -16.53 3.88
CA THR A 240 -12.27 -15.79 3.23
C THR A 240 -12.31 -14.32 3.65
N ILE A 241 -11.16 -13.81 4.09
CA ILE A 241 -10.90 -12.37 4.21
C ILE A 241 -10.49 -11.90 2.82
N SER A 242 -11.31 -11.07 2.19
CA SER A 242 -11.06 -10.51 0.86
C SER A 242 -10.74 -9.03 0.99
N ILE A 243 -9.57 -8.63 0.50
CA ILE A 243 -9.07 -7.25 0.57
C ILE A 243 -8.80 -6.77 -0.86
N PHE A 244 -9.28 -5.56 -1.17
CA PHE A 244 -8.83 -4.75 -2.30
C PHE A 244 -8.02 -3.57 -1.77
N THR A 245 -6.88 -3.29 -2.40
CA THR A 245 -6.08 -2.08 -2.14
C THR A 245 -5.31 -1.66 -3.40
N SER A 246 -4.92 -0.38 -3.49
CA SER A 246 -3.92 0.06 -4.46
C SER A 246 -2.54 0.08 -3.79
N GLU A 247 -1.45 -0.09 -4.55
CA GLU A 247 -0.12 -0.06 -3.91
C GLU A 247 0.28 1.34 -3.46
N GLN A 248 0.02 2.35 -4.26
CA GLN A 248 0.20 3.79 -3.99
C GLN A 248 -0.68 4.59 -4.95
N GLY A 249 -0.55 5.93 -4.91
CA GLY A 249 -1.24 6.81 -5.84
C GLY A 249 -0.73 6.72 -7.29
N TYR A 250 -1.40 7.40 -8.16
CA TYR A 250 -1.27 7.39 -9.61
C TYR A 250 0.06 7.99 -10.13
N SER A 251 0.40 7.73 -11.40
CA SER A 251 1.66 8.18 -12.03
C SER A 251 1.60 9.60 -12.62
N PHE A 252 0.62 10.43 -12.26
CA PHE A 252 0.57 11.86 -12.62
C PHE A 252 1.42 12.68 -11.65
N PRO A 253 1.74 13.96 -11.98
CA PRO A 253 2.43 14.85 -11.04
C PRO A 253 1.74 14.89 -9.66
N PHE A 254 2.51 15.06 -8.58
CA PHE A 254 2.08 15.05 -7.18
C PHE A 254 1.60 13.70 -6.62
N GLY A 255 1.40 12.68 -7.45
CA GLY A 255 1.10 11.31 -7.03
C GLY A 255 2.36 10.49 -6.72
N LYS A 256 2.57 9.43 -7.49
CA LYS A 256 3.76 8.56 -7.40
C LYS A 256 5.05 9.37 -7.34
N TRP A 257 6.06 8.89 -6.63
CA TRP A 257 7.37 9.54 -6.41
C TRP A 257 7.35 10.70 -5.43
N THR A 258 6.30 10.88 -4.64
CA THR A 258 6.18 11.97 -3.66
C THR A 258 5.79 11.46 -2.28
N CYS A 259 5.78 12.37 -1.30
CA CYS A 259 5.21 12.11 0.02
C CYS A 259 3.89 12.87 0.24
N TYR A 260 3.25 13.38 -0.81
CA TYR A 260 1.90 13.94 -0.73
C TYR A 260 0.84 12.85 -0.57
N ASP A 261 -0.36 13.20 -0.07
CA ASP A 261 -1.45 12.24 0.08
C ASP A 261 -1.90 11.66 -1.27
N LEU A 262 -1.81 12.40 -2.37
CA LEU A 262 -2.03 11.86 -3.72
C LEU A 262 -1.07 10.71 -4.08
N GLY A 263 0.08 10.62 -3.41
CA GLY A 263 1.02 9.52 -3.56
C GLY A 263 0.89 8.44 -2.49
N LEU A 264 0.68 8.84 -1.22
CA LEU A 264 0.75 7.91 -0.09
C LEU A 264 -0.59 7.34 0.35
N LYS A 265 -1.71 8.04 0.13
CA LYS A 265 -3.05 7.56 0.49
C LYS A 265 -3.54 6.53 -0.51
N THR A 266 -4.10 5.43 -0.02
CA THR A 266 -4.54 4.29 -0.84
C THR A 266 -5.99 3.91 -0.53
N ALA A 267 -6.70 3.41 -1.54
CA ALA A 267 -7.97 2.75 -1.31
C ALA A 267 -7.75 1.44 -0.55
N PHE A 268 -8.58 1.15 0.43
CA PHE A 268 -8.57 -0.11 1.15
C PHE A 268 -10.00 -0.54 1.50
N VAL A 269 -10.41 -1.66 0.93
CA VAL A 269 -11.73 -2.25 1.15
C VAL A 269 -11.55 -3.69 1.60
N ALA A 270 -12.17 -4.07 2.72
CA ALA A 270 -12.06 -5.41 3.28
C ALA A 270 -13.44 -6.02 3.54
N LYS A 271 -13.61 -7.30 3.18
CA LYS A 271 -14.79 -8.11 3.47
C LYS A 271 -14.37 -9.33 4.28
N TRP A 272 -15.07 -9.59 5.36
CA TRP A 272 -14.94 -10.82 6.15
C TRP A 272 -16.32 -11.23 6.66
N PRO A 273 -17.01 -12.17 6.00
CA PRO A 273 -18.38 -12.54 6.33
C PRO A 273 -18.54 -12.97 7.79
N GLY A 274 -19.54 -12.39 8.48
CA GLY A 274 -19.80 -12.65 9.90
C GLY A 274 -18.81 -12.04 10.90
N LYS A 275 -17.84 -11.25 10.42
CA LYS A 275 -16.83 -10.56 11.25
C LYS A 275 -16.76 -9.05 10.98
N ILE A 276 -16.99 -8.64 9.75
CA ILE A 276 -17.07 -7.24 9.33
C ILE A 276 -18.52 -6.97 8.95
N GLU A 277 -19.08 -5.89 9.51
CA GLU A 277 -20.45 -5.45 9.18
C GLU A 277 -20.48 -4.90 7.74
N PRO A 278 -21.38 -5.41 6.88
CA PRO A 278 -21.49 -4.95 5.51
C PRO A 278 -21.83 -3.47 5.36
N ASN A 279 -21.34 -2.85 4.29
CA ASN A 279 -21.62 -1.47 3.89
C ASN A 279 -21.28 -0.45 4.99
N THR A 280 -20.11 -0.65 5.64
CA THR A 280 -19.61 0.26 6.69
C THR A 280 -18.36 1.00 6.22
N ARG A 281 -18.02 2.07 6.95
CA ARG A 281 -16.79 2.87 6.77
C ARG A 281 -16.08 3.03 8.09
N ASN A 282 -14.73 3.15 8.03
CA ASN A 282 -13.92 3.40 9.21
C ASN A 282 -12.88 4.48 8.93
N ASN A 283 -12.77 5.46 9.82
CA ASN A 283 -11.87 6.61 9.71
C ASN A 283 -10.52 6.40 10.40
N ALA A 284 -10.29 5.23 11.01
CA ALA A 284 -9.02 4.96 11.68
C ALA A 284 -7.85 5.17 10.72
N THR A 285 -6.89 5.98 11.13
CA THR A 285 -5.63 6.17 10.42
C THR A 285 -4.79 4.90 10.53
N THR A 286 -4.52 4.26 9.40
CA THR A 286 -3.82 2.98 9.28
C THR A 286 -2.71 3.06 8.24
N GLN A 287 -1.73 2.17 8.32
CA GLN A 287 -0.61 2.14 7.37
C GLN A 287 -0.27 0.71 6.96
N TYR A 288 0.30 0.52 5.79
CA TYR A 288 0.58 -0.81 5.21
C TYR A 288 1.40 -1.74 6.09
N VAL A 289 2.25 -1.19 6.95
CA VAL A 289 2.99 -1.98 7.95
C VAL A 289 2.06 -2.71 8.93
N ASP A 290 0.81 -2.25 9.06
CA ASP A 290 -0.20 -2.80 9.97
C ASP A 290 -0.92 -4.03 9.42
N ILE A 291 -0.84 -4.29 8.10
CA ILE A 291 -1.66 -5.32 7.45
C ILE A 291 -1.25 -6.72 7.90
N VAL A 292 0.05 -7.07 7.86
CA VAL A 292 0.52 -8.39 8.28
C VAL A 292 0.18 -8.68 9.75
N PRO A 293 0.51 -7.79 10.72
CA PRO A 293 0.13 -8.02 12.11
C PRO A 293 -1.40 -8.11 12.32
N THR A 294 -2.20 -7.36 11.57
CA THR A 294 -3.67 -7.47 11.65
C THR A 294 -4.18 -8.81 11.15
N LEU A 295 -3.62 -9.35 10.07
CA LEU A 295 -4.02 -10.65 9.54
C LEU A 295 -3.57 -11.81 10.44
N LEU A 296 -2.44 -11.71 11.13
CA LEU A 296 -2.03 -12.66 12.16
C LEU A 296 -2.99 -12.63 13.37
N ASP A 297 -3.33 -11.45 13.85
CA ASP A 297 -4.30 -11.28 14.94
C ASP A 297 -5.70 -11.79 14.55
N ALA A 298 -6.10 -11.58 13.29
CA ALA A 298 -7.38 -12.07 12.76
C ALA A 298 -7.52 -13.59 12.79
N ILE A 299 -6.41 -14.33 12.75
CA ILE A 299 -6.40 -15.79 12.87
C ILE A 299 -6.10 -16.28 14.29
N GLY A 300 -6.00 -15.37 15.26
CA GLY A 300 -5.82 -15.68 16.68
C GLY A 300 -4.36 -15.75 17.14
N GLU A 301 -3.42 -15.32 16.32
CA GLU A 301 -2.00 -15.25 16.68
C GLU A 301 -1.66 -13.89 17.31
N ASP A 302 -0.70 -13.87 18.23
CA ASP A 302 -0.16 -12.63 18.81
C ASP A 302 1.00 -12.10 17.93
N PRO A 303 0.80 -10.99 17.20
CA PRO A 303 1.84 -10.46 16.31
C PRO A 303 3.16 -10.12 17.01
N GLY A 304 3.11 -9.78 18.30
CA GLY A 304 4.29 -9.44 19.10
C GLY A 304 5.28 -10.60 19.29
N LYS A 305 4.84 -11.84 19.06
CA LYS A 305 5.68 -13.03 19.17
C LYS A 305 6.48 -13.36 17.91
N PHE A 306 6.18 -12.69 16.79
CA PHE A 306 6.85 -12.98 15.52
C PHE A 306 8.14 -12.16 15.38
N ASN A 307 9.23 -12.89 15.12
CA ASN A 307 10.52 -12.29 14.79
C ASN A 307 10.60 -12.05 13.27
N VAL A 308 10.77 -10.79 12.87
CA VAL A 308 10.84 -10.37 11.46
C VAL A 308 12.24 -10.46 10.84
N GLY A 309 13.22 -11.00 11.58
CA GLY A 309 14.58 -11.26 11.10
C GLY A 309 15.54 -10.05 11.12
N ILE A 310 15.07 -8.88 11.54
CA ILE A 310 15.89 -7.67 11.68
C ILE A 310 15.36 -6.79 12.82
N SER A 311 16.25 -6.28 13.67
CA SER A 311 15.88 -5.34 14.71
C SER A 311 15.86 -3.90 14.19
N ASP A 312 15.02 -3.04 14.78
CA ASP A 312 15.16 -1.60 14.64
C ASP A 312 16.27 -1.06 15.58
N ASN A 313 16.52 0.25 15.54
CA ASN A 313 17.55 0.87 16.38
C ASN A 313 17.17 0.92 17.88
N SER A 314 15.95 0.62 18.25
CA SER A 314 15.52 0.45 19.66
C SER A 314 15.60 -1.00 20.15
N GLY A 315 15.99 -1.94 19.28
CA GLY A 315 16.11 -3.37 19.58
C GLY A 315 14.82 -4.15 19.39
N ASN A 316 13.74 -3.55 18.85
CA ASN A 316 12.52 -4.27 18.51
C ASN A 316 12.77 -5.20 17.30
N ASN A 317 12.51 -6.49 17.46
CA ASN A 317 12.67 -7.51 16.41
C ASN A 317 11.33 -8.04 15.87
N SER A 318 10.21 -7.42 16.24
CA SER A 318 8.88 -7.67 15.68
C SER A 318 8.50 -6.61 14.65
N PHE A 319 7.26 -6.62 14.19
CA PHE A 319 6.74 -5.69 13.18
C PHE A 319 6.88 -4.22 13.60
N ASP A 320 6.99 -3.30 12.63
CA ASP A 320 6.78 -1.87 12.82
C ASP A 320 5.28 -1.55 12.90
N GLY A 321 4.50 -2.41 12.28
CA GLY A 321 3.04 -2.37 12.30
C GLY A 321 2.43 -2.84 13.60
N LYS A 322 1.18 -2.44 13.83
CA LYS A 322 0.31 -2.88 14.91
C LYS A 322 -0.98 -3.41 14.31
N SER A 323 -1.63 -4.36 15.01
CA SER A 323 -2.94 -4.84 14.58
C SER A 323 -4.00 -3.75 14.67
N PHE A 324 -4.74 -3.53 13.60
CA PHE A 324 -5.97 -2.72 13.58
C PHE A 324 -7.23 -3.59 13.51
N LEU A 325 -7.17 -4.82 14.01
CA LEU A 325 -8.28 -5.78 13.95
C LEU A 325 -9.58 -5.23 14.57
N ASN A 326 -9.48 -4.48 15.67
CA ASN A 326 -10.66 -3.86 16.30
C ASN A 326 -11.30 -2.82 15.37
N ALA A 327 -10.48 -2.02 14.67
CA ALA A 327 -11.00 -1.09 13.65
C ALA A 327 -11.58 -1.86 12.45
N LEU A 328 -10.93 -2.94 12.03
CA LEU A 328 -11.43 -3.80 10.94
C LEU A 328 -12.77 -4.47 11.26
N LYS A 329 -13.05 -4.73 12.54
CA LYS A 329 -14.35 -5.23 13.01
C LYS A 329 -15.38 -4.13 13.29
N GLY A 330 -15.00 -2.85 13.17
CA GLY A 330 -15.86 -1.72 13.49
C GLY A 330 -16.02 -1.44 14.99
N GLU A 331 -15.17 -2.00 15.84
CA GLU A 331 -15.20 -1.83 17.29
C GLU A 331 -14.56 -0.49 17.74
N THR A 332 -13.78 0.17 16.88
CA THR A 332 -13.15 1.47 17.09
C THR A 332 -12.91 2.17 15.76
N ASP A 333 -12.83 3.49 15.78
CA ASP A 333 -12.42 4.36 14.66
C ASP A 333 -11.02 4.96 14.87
N LYS A 334 -10.24 4.43 15.82
CA LYS A 334 -8.90 4.91 16.17
C LYS A 334 -7.89 3.79 16.08
N HIS A 335 -6.70 4.13 15.56
CA HIS A 335 -5.58 3.19 15.51
C HIS A 335 -4.22 3.89 15.65
N ARG A 336 -3.83 4.74 14.69
CA ARG A 336 -2.56 5.49 14.72
C ARG A 336 -2.80 6.98 14.88
N ASN A 337 -1.91 7.64 15.63
CA ASN A 337 -1.88 9.11 15.67
C ASN A 337 -1.09 9.68 14.49
N PHE A 338 -0.12 8.90 13.96
CA PHE A 338 0.77 9.34 12.88
C PHE A 338 1.00 8.26 11.85
N THR A 339 1.12 8.68 10.60
CA THR A 339 1.71 7.90 9.51
C THR A 339 2.97 8.59 8.99
N PHE A 340 3.90 7.81 8.43
CA PHE A 340 5.20 8.31 8.01
C PHE A 340 5.44 8.01 6.54
N GLY A 341 6.11 8.95 5.86
CA GLY A 341 6.47 8.85 4.45
C GLY A 341 7.96 8.92 4.21
N VAL A 342 8.45 8.11 3.29
CA VAL A 342 9.84 8.10 2.83
C VAL A 342 9.88 8.04 1.31
N HIS A 343 10.66 8.93 0.71
CA HIS A 343 10.94 8.89 -0.71
C HIS A 343 12.45 8.98 -0.95
N THR A 344 12.92 8.19 -1.89
CA THR A 344 14.31 8.08 -2.32
C THR A 344 14.36 8.22 -3.84
N THR A 345 15.12 9.18 -4.37
CA THR A 345 15.25 9.36 -5.83
C THR A 345 16.20 8.37 -6.48
N ARG A 346 17.15 7.82 -5.73
CA ARG A 346 18.02 6.77 -6.25
C ARG A 346 17.21 5.50 -6.50
N GLY A 347 17.33 4.95 -7.71
CA GLY A 347 16.52 3.82 -8.17
C GLY A 347 15.32 4.22 -9.03
N ILE A 348 15.03 5.50 -9.14
CA ILE A 348 14.07 6.02 -10.12
C ILE A 348 14.83 6.32 -11.44
N ILE A 349 14.26 5.88 -12.56
CA ILE A 349 14.77 6.26 -13.89
C ILE A 349 14.75 7.78 -13.99
N ASN A 350 15.88 8.39 -14.38
CA ASN A 350 16.03 9.84 -14.50
C ASN A 350 15.82 10.62 -13.19
N GLY A 351 15.86 9.94 -12.04
CA GLY A 351 15.79 10.58 -10.74
C GLY A 351 16.98 11.49 -10.47
N SER A 352 16.79 12.45 -9.57
CA SER A 352 17.89 13.23 -8.99
C SER A 352 18.92 12.28 -8.38
N GLU A 353 20.18 12.68 -8.40
CA GLU A 353 21.24 11.91 -7.74
C GLU A 353 20.98 11.70 -6.25
N SER A 354 20.46 12.72 -5.58
CA SER A 354 20.02 12.70 -4.20
C SER A 354 18.95 13.74 -3.96
N TYR A 355 17.74 13.29 -3.67
CA TYR A 355 16.64 14.14 -3.25
C TYR A 355 15.73 13.37 -2.27
N PRO A 356 16.22 13.09 -1.06
CA PRO A 356 15.43 12.39 -0.07
C PRO A 356 14.31 13.28 0.46
N ILE A 357 13.11 12.71 0.59
CA ILE A 357 11.95 13.36 1.19
C ILE A 357 11.47 12.51 2.35
N ARG A 358 11.11 13.15 3.47
CA ARG A 358 10.52 12.50 4.63
C ARG A 358 9.26 13.24 5.04
N SER A 359 8.27 12.52 5.50
CA SER A 359 7.03 13.14 5.97
C SER A 359 6.45 12.45 7.19
N VAL A 360 5.68 13.20 7.97
CA VAL A 360 4.79 12.72 9.01
C VAL A 360 3.44 13.38 8.82
N ARG A 361 2.37 12.60 9.02
CA ARG A 361 0.98 13.03 8.93
C ARG A 361 0.25 12.63 10.19
N SER A 362 -0.47 13.56 10.82
CA SER A 362 -1.53 13.33 11.78
C SER A 362 -2.88 13.23 11.05
N ASP A 363 -3.99 13.16 11.78
CA ASP A 363 -5.32 13.15 11.15
C ASP A 363 -5.59 14.41 10.32
N ARG A 364 -5.12 15.59 10.78
CA ARG A 364 -5.37 16.88 10.14
C ARG A 364 -4.15 17.49 9.47
N TYR A 365 -2.96 17.38 10.07
CA TYR A 365 -1.79 18.11 9.64
C TYR A 365 -0.72 17.19 9.04
N LYS A 366 0.01 17.73 8.08
CA LYS A 366 1.14 17.04 7.47
C LYS A 366 2.37 17.92 7.42
N TYR A 367 3.52 17.34 7.73
CA TYR A 367 4.83 17.96 7.66
C TYR A 367 5.74 17.15 6.75
N ILE A 368 6.41 17.84 5.83
CA ILE A 368 7.33 17.25 4.85
C ILE A 368 8.68 17.94 4.94
N GLN A 369 9.76 17.16 4.92
CA GLN A 369 11.13 17.66 4.76
C GLN A 369 11.73 17.22 3.43
N ASN A 370 12.20 18.20 2.64
CA ASN A 370 12.96 18.01 1.41
C ASN A 370 14.44 18.21 1.71
N LEU A 371 15.16 17.13 2.03
CA LEU A 371 16.50 17.17 2.62
C LEU A 371 17.62 17.61 1.64
N SER A 372 17.30 17.79 0.36
CA SER A 372 18.18 18.35 -0.66
C SER A 372 17.49 19.45 -1.46
N HIS A 373 16.74 20.32 -0.78
CA HIS A 373 15.89 21.37 -1.35
C HIS A 373 16.64 22.40 -2.21
N GLU A 374 17.96 22.52 -2.02
CA GLU A 374 18.83 23.36 -2.85
C GLU A 374 18.91 22.87 -4.30
N LYS A 375 18.63 21.57 -4.54
CA LYS A 375 18.62 20.93 -5.86
C LYS A 375 17.23 20.96 -6.48
N LEU A 376 17.15 20.56 -7.74
CA LEU A 376 15.88 20.31 -8.41
C LEU A 376 15.49 18.85 -8.25
N PHE A 377 14.20 18.61 -8.05
CA PHE A 377 13.62 17.28 -8.01
C PHE A 377 13.37 16.76 -9.43
N TYR A 378 14.07 15.71 -9.80
CA TYR A 378 13.89 15.00 -11.06
C TYR A 378 13.40 13.58 -10.86
N ASN A 379 12.49 13.17 -11.71
CA ASN A 379 12.01 11.81 -11.87
C ASN A 379 11.49 11.61 -13.31
N VAL A 380 10.81 10.51 -13.58
CA VAL A 380 10.24 10.22 -14.91
C VAL A 380 9.22 11.26 -15.41
N VAL A 381 8.66 12.05 -14.49
CA VAL A 381 7.66 13.10 -14.79
C VAL A 381 8.35 14.40 -15.21
N THR A 382 9.49 14.74 -14.63
CA THR A 382 10.14 16.05 -14.81
C THR A 382 11.43 16.02 -15.62
N ALA A 383 11.98 14.82 -15.88
CA ALA A 383 13.21 14.67 -16.65
C ALA A 383 12.90 14.54 -18.15
N LYS A 384 13.45 15.44 -18.96
CA LYS A 384 13.33 15.39 -20.41
C LYS A 384 14.09 14.17 -20.94
N GLU A 385 13.37 13.14 -21.32
CA GLU A 385 13.87 12.03 -22.14
C GLU A 385 12.88 11.71 -23.24
N ASP A 386 13.41 11.57 -24.43
CA ASP A 386 12.85 11.09 -25.68
C ASP A 386 11.40 10.59 -25.64
N GLY A 387 10.43 11.53 -25.55
CA GLY A 387 9.01 11.26 -25.74
C GLY A 387 8.33 10.48 -24.61
N ARG A 388 8.89 10.40 -23.39
CA ARG A 388 8.19 9.79 -22.27
C ARG A 388 6.95 10.57 -21.86
N GLN A 389 5.84 9.86 -21.76
CA GLN A 389 4.51 10.39 -21.48
C GLN A 389 4.46 11.30 -20.23
N GLY A 390 5.12 10.91 -19.13
CA GLY A 390 5.14 11.72 -17.92
C GLY A 390 5.75 13.10 -18.09
N TYR A 391 6.85 13.21 -18.84
CA TYR A 391 7.48 14.50 -19.15
C TYR A 391 6.58 15.38 -20.02
N ILE A 392 5.99 14.81 -21.07
CA ILE A 392 5.08 15.52 -21.96
C ILE A 392 3.87 16.07 -21.18
N LEU A 393 3.35 15.30 -20.24
CA LEU A 393 2.25 15.73 -19.37
C LEU A 393 2.66 16.90 -18.47
N TYR A 394 3.83 16.84 -17.82
CA TYR A 394 4.31 17.91 -16.93
C TYR A 394 4.55 19.23 -17.71
N GLU A 395 5.17 19.17 -18.89
CA GLU A 395 5.33 20.33 -19.75
C GLU A 395 3.95 20.90 -20.17
N SER A 396 3.00 20.05 -20.52
CA SER A 396 1.62 20.46 -20.80
C SER A 396 0.97 21.17 -19.62
N TRP A 397 1.26 20.77 -18.37
CA TRP A 397 0.75 21.46 -17.19
C TRP A 397 1.37 22.86 -17.03
N LEU A 398 2.68 23.01 -17.30
CA LEU A 398 3.33 24.32 -17.29
C LEU A 398 2.77 25.28 -18.35
N GLU A 399 2.41 24.74 -19.53
CA GLU A 399 1.88 25.54 -20.64
C GLU A 399 0.39 25.91 -20.48
N ASN A 400 -0.39 25.11 -19.76
CA ASN A 400 -1.85 25.26 -19.64
C ASN A 400 -2.32 25.65 -18.24
N ALA A 401 -1.42 26.04 -17.33
CA ALA A 401 -1.78 26.60 -16.03
C ALA A 401 -2.66 27.82 -16.21
N LYS A 402 -3.82 27.90 -15.55
CA LYS A 402 -4.84 28.94 -15.81
C LYS A 402 -4.45 30.33 -15.30
N ASN A 403 -3.62 30.36 -14.25
CA ASN A 403 -3.21 31.59 -13.57
C ASN A 403 -1.81 31.39 -12.94
N GLU A 404 -1.28 32.46 -12.32
CA GLU A 404 0.04 32.43 -11.69
C GLU A 404 0.10 31.47 -10.47
N GLU A 405 -0.99 31.30 -9.75
CA GLU A 405 -1.06 30.39 -8.59
C GLU A 405 -0.94 28.95 -9.05
N ASP A 406 -1.72 28.52 -10.04
CA ASP A 406 -1.61 27.20 -10.65
C ASP A 406 -0.21 26.95 -11.21
N LEU A 407 0.35 27.94 -11.90
CA LEU A 407 1.70 27.85 -12.47
C LEU A 407 2.77 27.71 -11.37
N SER A 408 2.63 28.47 -10.28
CA SER A 408 3.51 28.40 -9.12
C SER A 408 3.44 27.01 -8.48
N TRP A 409 2.23 26.47 -8.30
CA TRP A 409 2.01 25.14 -7.76
C TRP A 409 2.64 24.07 -8.68
N VAL A 410 2.45 24.13 -9.99
CA VAL A 410 3.09 23.19 -10.93
C VAL A 410 4.62 23.25 -10.84
N LYS A 411 5.20 24.46 -10.77
CA LYS A 411 6.64 24.67 -10.62
C LYS A 411 7.17 24.14 -9.29
N HIS A 412 6.35 24.20 -8.23
CA HIS A 412 6.67 23.68 -6.90
C HIS A 412 6.98 22.16 -6.95
N TYR A 413 6.35 21.39 -7.83
CA TYR A 413 6.67 19.98 -8.00
C TYR A 413 8.16 19.71 -8.19
N LYS A 414 8.85 20.58 -8.93
CA LYS A 414 10.27 20.43 -9.29
C LYS A 414 11.22 21.20 -8.35
N LYS A 415 10.79 22.34 -7.79
CA LYS A 415 11.59 23.17 -6.89
C LYS A 415 10.83 23.37 -5.59
N ARG A 416 11.21 22.62 -4.57
CA ARG A 416 10.52 22.58 -3.26
C ARG A 416 11.33 23.34 -2.21
N PRO A 417 10.71 23.94 -1.18
CA PRO A 417 11.39 24.47 -0.02
C PRO A 417 11.90 23.31 0.86
N PHE A 418 12.72 23.63 1.85
CA PHE A 418 13.19 22.64 2.83
C PHE A 418 12.03 22.01 3.60
N GLU A 419 11.07 22.82 4.03
CA GLU A 419 9.91 22.41 4.82
C GLU A 419 8.61 22.75 4.10
N GLU A 420 7.68 21.81 4.18
CA GLU A 420 6.30 22.00 3.79
C GLU A 420 5.40 21.59 4.96
N PHE A 421 4.34 22.37 5.19
CA PHE A 421 3.34 22.08 6.22
C PHE A 421 1.94 22.39 5.69
N TYR A 422 1.02 21.45 5.88
CA TYR A 422 -0.31 21.51 5.29
C TYR A 422 -1.40 21.21 6.33
N ASP A 423 -2.53 21.94 6.25
CA ASP A 423 -3.78 21.67 6.95
C ASP A 423 -4.71 20.88 6.00
N LEU A 424 -4.70 19.57 6.09
CA LEU A 424 -5.40 18.68 5.15
C LEU A 424 -6.92 18.74 5.24
N GLU A 425 -7.48 19.35 6.30
CA GLU A 425 -8.91 19.61 6.39
C GLU A 425 -9.34 20.75 5.47
N ASN A 426 -8.51 21.79 5.36
CA ASN A 426 -8.78 22.98 4.54
C ASN A 426 -8.07 22.93 3.16
N ASP A 427 -7.02 22.11 3.05
CA ASP A 427 -6.20 21.95 1.85
C ASP A 427 -5.88 20.46 1.61
N PRO A 428 -6.86 19.66 1.20
CA PRO A 428 -6.70 18.22 1.03
C PRO A 428 -5.72 17.83 -0.10
N TYR A 429 -5.33 18.77 -0.94
CA TYR A 429 -4.41 18.55 -2.06
C TYR A 429 -3.05 19.22 -1.88
N GLU A 430 -2.76 19.72 -0.67
CA GLU A 430 -1.42 20.19 -0.30
C GLU A 430 -0.87 21.27 -1.24
N LYS A 431 -1.71 22.26 -1.58
CA LYS A 431 -1.36 23.37 -2.46
C LYS A 431 -0.82 24.59 -1.72
N ASN A 432 -1.27 24.82 -0.48
CA ASN A 432 -0.93 25.99 0.32
C ASN A 432 0.04 25.63 1.45
N ASN A 433 1.34 25.90 1.25
CA ASN A 433 2.37 25.61 2.24
C ASN A 433 2.37 26.62 3.39
N LEU A 434 1.95 26.20 4.57
CA LEU A 434 1.85 26.98 5.83
C LEU A 434 3.12 26.88 6.69
N ALA A 435 4.24 26.33 6.20
CA ALA A 435 5.45 26.09 7.00
C ALA A 435 6.06 27.34 7.63
N GLN A 436 5.81 28.53 7.06
CA GLN A 436 6.29 29.82 7.55
C GLN A 436 5.23 30.63 8.33
N ASP A 437 4.02 30.12 8.45
CA ASP A 437 2.95 30.79 9.20
C ASP A 437 3.16 30.59 10.71
N PRO A 438 3.29 31.70 11.49
CA PRO A 438 3.53 31.62 12.93
C PRO A 438 2.42 30.90 13.71
N GLU A 439 1.20 30.90 13.23
CA GLU A 439 0.06 30.23 13.87
C GLU A 439 0.31 28.73 14.03
N TYR A 440 1.04 28.11 13.09
CA TYR A 440 1.28 26.67 13.05
C TYR A 440 2.64 26.24 13.62
N PHE A 441 3.49 27.15 14.08
CA PHE A 441 4.87 26.82 14.49
C PHE A 441 4.95 25.73 15.55
N GLN A 442 4.07 25.73 16.56
CA GLN A 442 4.11 24.71 17.60
C GLN A 442 3.69 23.34 17.06
N ILE A 443 2.61 23.26 16.28
CA ILE A 443 2.11 22.02 15.69
C ILE A 443 3.15 21.44 14.71
N LYS A 444 3.74 22.32 13.88
CA LYS A 444 4.83 21.93 12.96
C LYS A 444 6.02 21.34 13.71
N LYS A 445 6.44 21.99 14.82
CA LYS A 445 7.54 21.50 15.64
C LYS A 445 7.26 20.16 16.29
N ASP A 446 6.03 19.94 16.75
CA ASP A 446 5.62 18.66 17.33
C ASP A 446 5.68 17.54 16.28
N LEU A 447 5.21 17.80 15.05
CA LEU A 447 5.33 16.85 13.94
C LEU A 447 6.80 16.61 13.55
N GLU A 448 7.63 17.65 13.52
CA GLU A 448 9.07 17.50 13.27
C GLU A 448 9.73 16.56 14.29
N ILE A 449 9.40 16.69 15.56
CA ILE A 449 9.90 15.81 16.63
C ILE A 449 9.47 14.37 16.38
N GLN A 450 8.20 14.14 16.02
CA GLN A 450 7.71 12.79 15.69
C GLN A 450 8.45 12.19 14.48
N LEU A 451 8.65 12.99 13.43
CA LEU A 451 9.39 12.56 12.26
C LEU A 451 10.83 12.17 12.58
N LYS A 452 11.55 12.99 13.34
CA LYS A 452 12.93 12.73 13.75
C LYS A 452 13.04 11.48 14.63
N SER A 453 12.11 11.28 15.57
CA SER A 453 12.05 10.10 16.41
C SER A 453 11.85 8.83 15.58
N TRP A 454 10.92 8.85 14.61
CA TRP A 454 10.70 7.74 13.71
C TRP A 454 11.92 7.46 12.82
N MET A 455 12.55 8.49 12.25
CA MET A 455 13.77 8.32 11.44
C MET A 455 14.88 7.66 12.26
N GLN A 456 15.09 8.10 13.51
CA GLN A 456 16.09 7.52 14.42
C GLN A 456 15.79 6.04 14.70
N GLN A 457 14.54 5.70 14.99
CA GLN A 457 14.10 4.31 15.22
C GLN A 457 14.37 3.43 14.01
N GLN A 458 14.11 3.94 12.79
CA GLN A 458 14.32 3.20 11.55
C GLN A 458 15.80 3.13 11.10
N GLY A 459 16.72 3.83 11.76
CA GLY A 459 18.10 3.97 11.32
C GLY A 459 18.24 4.86 10.07
N ASP A 460 17.31 5.78 9.87
CA ASP A 460 17.30 6.69 8.73
C ASP A 460 18.14 7.93 8.99
N LEU A 461 19.24 8.08 8.26
CA LEU A 461 20.19 9.19 8.33
C LEU A 461 19.95 10.24 7.23
N GLY A 462 18.75 10.26 6.64
CA GLY A 462 18.35 11.23 5.63
C GLY A 462 19.21 11.14 4.36
N VAL A 463 20.00 12.17 4.07
CA VAL A 463 20.87 12.22 2.87
C VAL A 463 21.88 11.06 2.83
N GLU A 464 22.43 10.66 3.97
CA GLU A 464 23.36 9.53 4.02
C GLU A 464 22.67 8.21 3.66
N THR A 465 21.47 7.98 4.16
CA THR A 465 20.62 6.84 3.76
C THR A 465 20.35 6.86 2.26
N GLU A 466 19.98 8.01 1.71
CA GLU A 466 19.79 8.21 0.25
C GLU A 466 21.04 7.82 -0.55
N MET A 467 22.21 8.28 -0.15
CA MET A 467 23.46 7.98 -0.87
C MET A 467 23.83 6.50 -0.82
N LYS A 468 23.45 5.79 0.24
CA LYS A 468 23.62 4.33 0.36
C LYS A 468 22.63 3.52 -0.48
N ALA A 469 21.55 4.12 -1.01
CA ALA A 469 20.50 3.44 -1.75
C ALA A 469 21.02 2.63 -2.95
N VAL A 470 22.10 3.08 -3.59
CA VAL A 470 22.74 2.36 -4.71
C VAL A 470 23.20 0.94 -4.34
N THR A 471 23.55 0.71 -3.06
CA THR A 471 23.95 -0.61 -2.56
C THR A 471 22.78 -1.56 -2.39
N ARG A 472 21.57 -1.02 -2.36
CA ARG A 472 20.31 -1.77 -2.15
C ARG A 472 19.65 -2.20 -3.44
N GLN A 473 20.08 -1.68 -4.59
CA GLN A 473 19.47 -1.98 -5.88
C GLN A 473 19.92 -3.34 -6.40
N HIS A 474 18.98 -4.18 -6.77
CA HIS A 474 19.25 -5.52 -7.32
C HIS A 474 19.96 -5.47 -8.69
N ARG A 475 19.80 -4.39 -9.45
CA ARG A 475 20.38 -4.19 -10.77
C ARG A 475 21.52 -3.19 -10.74
N LYS A 476 22.65 -3.58 -10.19
CA LYS A 476 23.87 -2.75 -10.17
C LYS A 476 24.17 -2.20 -11.58
N GLY A 477 24.32 -0.89 -11.70
CA GLY A 477 24.83 -0.20 -12.89
C GLY A 477 23.84 0.11 -14.02
N LYS A 478 22.55 -0.22 -13.92
CA LYS A 478 21.56 0.09 -14.97
C LYS A 478 20.86 1.44 -14.86
N TRP A 479 20.91 2.06 -13.69
CA TRP A 479 20.18 3.30 -13.44
C TRP A 479 21.15 4.42 -13.10
N LEU A 480 21.46 5.24 -14.12
CA LEU A 480 22.19 6.50 -13.92
C LEU A 480 21.20 7.58 -13.48
N SER A 481 21.63 8.46 -12.59
CA SER A 481 20.89 9.69 -12.29
C SER A 481 20.75 10.54 -13.55
N TYR A 482 19.78 11.45 -13.56
CA TYR A 482 19.58 12.36 -14.70
C TYR A 482 20.87 13.12 -15.08
N LYS A 483 21.64 13.58 -14.08
CA LYS A 483 22.90 14.29 -14.30
C LYS A 483 24.00 13.40 -14.92
N GLU A 484 24.09 12.15 -14.45
CA GLU A 484 25.04 11.18 -15.00
C GLU A 484 24.74 10.83 -16.45
N LYS A 485 23.44 10.73 -16.80
CA LYS A 485 23.02 10.50 -18.19
C LYS A 485 23.29 11.69 -19.12
N ILE A 486 23.11 12.92 -18.65
CA ILE A 486 23.48 14.10 -19.44
C ILE A 486 25.00 14.12 -19.70
N LYS A 487 25.81 13.87 -18.64
CA LYS A 487 27.26 13.80 -18.80
C LYS A 487 27.75 12.67 -19.71
N SER A 488 27.05 11.56 -19.78
CA SER A 488 27.42 10.46 -20.69
C SER A 488 27.04 10.69 -22.14
N LYS A 489 26.20 11.70 -22.43
CA LYS A 489 25.78 12.13 -23.79
C LYS A 489 26.54 13.37 -24.29
N SER A 490 27.31 14.05 -23.44
CA SER A 490 28.22 15.15 -23.77
C SER A 490 29.66 14.65 -23.92
#